data_1f0b09825945b3ae6812045cb00d7580
#
_entry.id   1f0b09825945b3ae6812045cb00d7580
#
_cell.length_a   1.000
_cell.length_b   1.000
_cell.length_c   1.000
_cell.angle_alpha   90.00
_cell.angle_beta   90.00
_cell.angle_gamma   90.00
#
_symmetry.space_group_name_H-M   'P 1'
#
loop_
_entity.id
_entity.type
_entity.pdbx_description
1 polymer ?
#
loop_
_entity_poly.entity_id
_entity_poly.type
_entity_poly.pdbx_seq_one_letter_code
_entity_poly.pdbx_strand_id
1 'polypeptide(L)'
;LTSTQKKSLSYFLENGFPFVGWSVRLTGLERNKLLSRYVNSLSFDHATSGKESRSWQFDQFSGPAISFFSIDDFINDYKENQRSSRVNMNFSPLLGATVALKKGVSINMRHNRTLSKEITANGGQKIFNDQSYLLSANYSHKGGFMIPLPFLENYKVNNQVNFTFNFDMNKNRTLQKAQEAIKFAETTYMSSWLSLIHI
;
A
#
# COMPACT_ATOMS: atom_id res chain seq x y z
N LEU A 1 -23.95 -23.98 -8.75
CA LEU A 1 -22.61 -23.53 -8.32
C LEU A 1 -22.57 -23.52 -6.81
N THR A 2 -21.93 -24.50 -6.27
CA THR A 2 -21.88 -24.89 -4.88
C THR A 2 -21.18 -23.85 -3.99
N SER A 3 -21.59 -23.78 -2.75
CA SER A 3 -21.08 -22.96 -1.63
C SER A 3 -19.54 -23.02 -1.40
N THR A 4 -18.83 -23.79 -2.21
CA THR A 4 -17.39 -24.06 -2.15
C THR A 4 -16.54 -22.93 -2.73
N GLN A 5 -17.08 -22.06 -3.57
CA GLN A 5 -16.30 -20.98 -4.21
C GLN A 5 -16.30 -19.66 -3.43
N LYS A 6 -17.11 -19.51 -2.38
CA LYS A 6 -17.03 -18.38 -1.45
C LYS A 6 -15.98 -18.55 -0.34
N LYS A 7 -15.26 -19.63 -0.31
CA LYS A 7 -14.01 -19.79 0.47
C LYS A 7 -12.83 -19.11 -0.23
N SER A 8 -13.10 -17.98 -0.80
CA SER A 8 -12.17 -17.15 -1.54
C SER A 8 -11.07 -16.55 -0.64
N LEU A 9 -10.78 -15.32 -0.79
CA LEU A 9 -9.68 -14.57 -0.17
C LEU A 9 -9.59 -14.72 1.36
N SER A 10 -10.73 -14.87 2.07
CA SER A 10 -10.76 -15.05 3.52
C SER A 10 -10.15 -16.40 3.96
N TYR A 11 -10.40 -17.46 3.19
CA TYR A 11 -9.82 -18.77 3.48
C TYR A 11 -8.30 -18.78 3.29
N PHE A 12 -7.80 -18.12 2.23
CA PHE A 12 -6.36 -17.96 2.05
C PHE A 12 -5.74 -17.08 3.15
N LEU A 13 -6.44 -16.04 3.59
CA LEU A 13 -6.01 -15.20 4.70
C LEU A 13 -6.05 -15.92 6.06
N GLU A 14 -6.91 -16.91 6.21
CA GLU A 14 -7.06 -17.69 7.45
C GLU A 14 -6.08 -18.86 7.56
N ASN A 15 -5.70 -19.47 6.43
CA ASN A 15 -4.90 -20.69 6.41
C ASN A 15 -3.42 -20.49 6.01
N GLY A 16 -2.95 -19.24 5.96
CA GLY A 16 -1.52 -18.95 5.81
C GLY A 16 -0.95 -19.42 4.47
N PHE A 17 -1.61 -19.11 3.37
CA PHE A 17 -1.04 -19.37 2.05
C PHE A 17 0.20 -18.48 1.85
N PRO A 18 1.33 -19.02 1.34
CA PRO A 18 2.49 -18.21 1.06
C PRO A 18 2.13 -17.16 0.00
N PHE A 19 2.09 -15.90 0.40
CA PHE A 19 1.87 -14.79 -0.52
C PHE A 19 3.09 -14.63 -1.41
N VAL A 20 2.95 -14.97 -2.67
CA VAL A 20 4.00 -14.71 -3.66
C VAL A 20 4.00 -13.22 -3.96
N GLY A 21 5.10 -12.56 -3.61
CA GLY A 21 5.33 -11.18 -4.04
C GLY A 21 5.57 -11.16 -5.56
N TRP A 22 4.94 -10.21 -6.25
CA TRP A 22 5.14 -10.00 -7.68
C TRP A 22 5.09 -8.51 -8.02
N SER A 23 5.71 -8.16 -9.12
CA SER A 23 5.66 -6.81 -9.66
C SER A 23 5.53 -6.84 -11.16
N VAL A 24 4.77 -5.89 -11.69
CA VAL A 24 4.60 -5.70 -13.13
C VAL A 24 4.87 -4.24 -13.45
N ARG A 25 5.67 -4.01 -14.47
CA ARG A 25 5.87 -2.70 -15.07
C ARG A 25 5.56 -2.76 -16.56
N LEU A 26 4.65 -1.92 -17.00
CA LEU A 26 4.26 -1.76 -18.38
C LEU A 26 4.86 -0.44 -18.91
N THR A 27 5.67 -0.53 -19.97
CA THR A 27 6.31 0.60 -20.63
C THR A 27 6.12 0.49 -22.15
N GLY A 28 6.41 1.54 -22.89
CA GLY A 28 6.37 1.50 -24.35
C GLY A 28 5.02 1.90 -24.97
N LEU A 29 4.04 2.28 -24.16
CA LEU A 29 2.74 2.74 -24.64
C LEU A 29 2.82 4.08 -25.40
N GLU A 30 3.86 4.86 -25.13
CA GLU A 30 4.17 6.11 -25.86
C GLU A 30 4.45 5.89 -27.36
N ARG A 31 4.77 4.65 -27.77
CA ARG A 31 4.97 4.28 -29.18
C ARG A 31 3.69 4.27 -30.01
N ASN A 32 2.51 4.29 -29.34
CA ASN A 32 1.24 4.38 -30.03
C ASN A 32 1.15 5.74 -30.77
N LYS A 33 0.70 5.74 -32.03
CA LYS A 33 0.61 6.93 -32.91
C LYS A 33 -0.15 8.11 -32.28
N LEU A 34 -1.18 7.83 -31.47
CA LEU A 34 -1.95 8.86 -30.78
C LEU A 34 -1.18 9.48 -29.61
N LEU A 35 -0.48 8.66 -28.82
CA LEU A 35 0.24 9.11 -27.63
C LEU A 35 1.61 9.70 -27.98
N SER A 36 2.29 9.19 -29.01
CA SER A 36 3.62 9.62 -29.42
C SER A 36 3.70 11.10 -29.80
N ARG A 37 2.58 11.72 -30.12
CA ARG A 37 2.50 13.16 -30.42
C ARG A 37 2.70 14.03 -29.17
N TYR A 38 2.25 13.57 -28.00
CA TYR A 38 2.18 14.36 -26.76
C TYR A 38 3.10 13.85 -25.67
N VAL A 39 3.37 12.55 -25.63
CA VAL A 39 4.05 11.85 -24.55
C VAL A 39 5.44 11.42 -24.99
N ASN A 40 6.45 11.66 -24.16
CA ASN A 40 7.80 11.14 -24.32
C ASN A 40 7.96 9.75 -23.74
N SER A 41 7.40 9.55 -22.55
CA SER A 41 7.40 8.25 -21.88
C SER A 41 6.14 8.07 -21.04
N LEU A 42 5.64 6.84 -21.01
CA LEU A 42 4.50 6.43 -20.19
C LEU A 42 4.82 5.08 -19.59
N SER A 43 4.76 4.99 -18.26
CA SER A 43 4.90 3.74 -17.55
C SER A 43 3.82 3.55 -16.52
N PHE A 44 3.36 2.31 -16.38
CA PHE A 44 2.51 1.87 -15.28
C PHE A 44 3.25 0.82 -14.46
N ASP A 45 3.10 0.87 -13.16
CA ASP A 45 3.70 -0.08 -12.25
C ASP A 45 2.70 -0.56 -11.20
N HIS A 46 2.82 -1.84 -10.86
CA HIS A 46 2.08 -2.49 -9.80
C HIS A 46 2.99 -3.47 -9.09
N ALA A 47 2.96 -3.49 -7.76
CA ALA A 47 3.71 -4.45 -6.97
C ALA A 47 2.92 -4.87 -5.74
N THR A 48 3.03 -6.14 -5.40
CA THR A 48 2.45 -6.70 -4.17
C THR A 48 3.44 -7.59 -3.46
N SER A 49 3.37 -7.58 -2.14
CA SER A 49 4.08 -8.51 -1.27
C SER A 49 3.19 -8.89 -0.09
N GLY A 50 3.39 -10.08 0.43
CA GLY A 50 2.67 -10.56 1.61
C GLY A 50 3.64 -11.10 2.64
N LYS A 51 3.28 -10.96 3.92
CA LYS A 51 3.99 -11.52 5.05
C LYS A 51 3.00 -12.02 6.08
N GLU A 52 3.21 -13.24 6.53
CA GLU A 52 2.54 -13.79 7.69
C GLU A 52 3.53 -13.90 8.84
N SER A 53 3.09 -13.54 10.03
CA SER A 53 3.81 -13.75 11.27
C SER A 53 2.87 -14.35 12.31
N ARG A 54 3.34 -15.35 13.03
CA ARG A 54 2.63 -16.00 14.12
C ARG A 54 3.50 -15.97 15.36
N SER A 55 2.91 -15.75 16.50
CA SER A 55 3.60 -15.83 17.79
C SER A 55 2.95 -16.90 18.65
N TRP A 56 3.79 -17.63 19.35
CA TRP A 56 3.41 -18.64 20.31
C TRP A 56 4.03 -18.28 21.66
N GLN A 57 3.34 -18.61 22.72
CA GLN A 57 3.87 -18.51 24.07
C GLN A 57 3.61 -19.85 24.75
N PHE A 58 4.68 -20.55 25.04
CA PHE A 58 4.61 -21.72 25.87
C PHE A 58 4.60 -21.23 27.31
N ASP A 59 3.56 -21.56 28.07
CA ASP A 59 3.58 -21.34 29.50
C ASP A 59 4.66 -22.27 30.07
N GLN A 60 5.56 -21.73 30.92
CA GLN A 60 6.53 -22.55 31.59
C GLN A 60 5.78 -23.59 32.43
N PHE A 61 5.87 -24.84 32.02
CA PHE A 61 5.31 -25.94 32.76
C PHE A 61 5.96 -25.98 34.16
N SER A 62 5.22 -25.66 35.16
CA SER A 62 5.58 -25.92 36.56
C SER A 62 5.30 -27.37 36.97
N GLY A 63 5.16 -28.29 36.02
CA GLY A 63 4.93 -29.70 36.20
C GLY A 63 6.17 -30.55 35.92
N PRO A 64 6.16 -31.86 36.30
CA PRO A 64 7.26 -32.76 35.99
C PRO A 64 7.47 -32.83 34.50
N ALA A 65 8.74 -32.89 34.07
CA ALA A 65 9.11 -32.90 32.64
C ALA A 65 8.30 -33.96 31.88
N ILE A 66 7.34 -33.48 31.08
CA ILE A 66 6.58 -34.37 30.21
C ILE A 66 7.47 -34.67 29.02
N SER A 67 7.86 -35.93 28.89
CA SER A 67 8.53 -36.39 27.70
C SER A 67 7.52 -36.35 26.54
N PHE A 68 7.76 -35.52 25.56
CA PHE A 68 6.97 -35.52 24.34
C PHE A 68 7.22 -36.82 23.59
N PHE A 69 6.26 -37.72 23.62
CA PHE A 69 6.40 -39.03 22.99
C PHE A 69 5.91 -39.08 21.55
N SER A 70 5.18 -38.08 21.09
CA SER A 70 4.70 -38.06 19.72
C SER A 70 4.75 -36.67 19.10
N ILE A 71 4.93 -36.64 17.76
CA ILE A 71 4.86 -35.43 16.95
C ILE A 71 3.44 -34.82 16.99
N ASP A 72 2.43 -35.66 17.12
CA ASP A 72 1.02 -35.24 17.19
C ASP A 72 0.71 -34.47 18.47
N ASP A 73 1.27 -34.88 19.59
CA ASP A 73 1.16 -34.16 20.86
C ASP A 73 1.82 -32.78 20.78
N PHE A 74 3.01 -32.72 20.18
CA PHE A 74 3.70 -31.46 19.92
C PHE A 74 2.90 -30.53 19.00
N ILE A 75 2.29 -31.06 17.92
CA ILE A 75 1.49 -30.27 16.97
C ILE A 75 0.21 -29.76 17.64
N ASN A 76 -0.43 -30.54 18.50
CA ASN A 76 -1.62 -30.13 19.21
C ASN A 76 -1.31 -29.03 20.24
N ASP A 77 -0.28 -29.21 21.05
CA ASP A 77 0.21 -28.20 21.99
C ASP A 77 0.60 -26.89 21.29
N TYR A 78 1.25 -27.00 20.13
CA TYR A 78 1.62 -25.88 19.28
C TYR A 78 0.40 -25.08 18.76
N LYS A 79 -0.72 -25.73 18.47
CA LYS A 79 -1.96 -25.06 18.03
C LYS A 79 -2.67 -24.35 19.19
N GLU A 80 -2.69 -24.94 20.38
CA GLU A 80 -3.36 -24.38 21.55
C GLU A 80 -2.64 -23.16 22.11
N ASN A 81 -1.32 -23.10 21.95
CA ASN A 81 -0.48 -22.02 22.47
C ASN A 81 -0.22 -20.87 21.49
N GLN A 82 -0.93 -20.83 20.37
CA GLN A 82 -0.84 -19.69 19.45
C GLN A 82 -1.42 -18.43 20.09
N ARG A 83 -0.59 -17.42 20.34
CA ARG A 83 -0.98 -16.14 20.96
C ARG A 83 -1.49 -15.12 19.98
N SER A 84 -0.85 -15.02 18.82
CA SER A 84 -1.33 -14.09 17.79
C SER A 84 -0.93 -14.54 16.38
N SER A 85 -1.71 -14.14 15.42
CA SER A 85 -1.37 -14.26 14.01
C SER A 85 -1.60 -12.93 13.33
N ARG A 86 -0.65 -12.49 12.53
CA ARG A 86 -0.77 -11.27 11.71
C ARG A 86 -0.43 -11.60 10.26
N VAL A 87 -1.33 -11.25 9.37
CA VAL A 87 -1.13 -11.32 7.92
C VAL A 87 -1.10 -9.90 7.38
N ASN A 88 -0.03 -9.54 6.69
CA ASN A 88 0.13 -8.26 6.01
C ASN A 88 0.17 -8.48 4.50
N MET A 89 -0.61 -7.71 3.77
CA MET A 89 -0.57 -7.59 2.32
C MET A 89 -0.23 -6.14 1.97
N ASN A 90 0.88 -5.95 1.28
CA ASN A 90 1.36 -4.64 0.88
C ASN A 90 1.33 -4.52 -0.64
N PHE A 91 0.65 -3.50 -1.13
CA PHE A 91 0.59 -3.10 -2.52
C PHE A 91 1.33 -1.76 -2.65
N SER A 92 2.55 -1.80 -3.15
CA SER A 92 3.41 -0.61 -3.23
C SER A 92 4.18 -0.55 -4.55
N PRO A 93 3.54 0.04 -5.57
CA PRO A 93 2.20 0.61 -5.59
C PRO A 93 1.09 -0.41 -5.92
N LEU A 94 -0.14 -0.14 -5.50
CA LEU A 94 -1.33 -0.80 -6.05
C LEU A 94 -1.55 -0.37 -7.50
N LEU A 95 -1.35 0.92 -7.79
CA LEU A 95 -1.31 1.48 -9.11
C LEU A 95 -0.33 2.66 -9.13
N GLY A 96 0.70 2.58 -9.93
CA GLY A 96 1.62 3.66 -10.23
C GLY A 96 1.51 4.04 -11.71
N ALA A 97 1.61 5.34 -11.99
CA ALA A 97 1.68 5.86 -13.35
C ALA A 97 2.69 7.01 -13.40
N THR A 98 3.61 6.93 -14.34
CA THR A 98 4.57 8.02 -14.61
C THR A 98 4.45 8.42 -16.07
N VAL A 99 4.23 9.71 -16.30
CA VAL A 99 4.04 10.29 -17.62
C VAL A 99 5.02 11.45 -17.80
N ALA A 100 5.82 11.41 -18.83
CA ALA A 100 6.62 12.56 -19.26
C ALA A 100 6.09 13.09 -20.59
N LEU A 101 5.66 14.34 -20.60
CA LEU A 101 5.15 15.03 -21.77
C LEU A 101 6.28 15.75 -22.53
N LYS A 102 6.09 15.96 -23.82
CA LYS A 102 7.10 16.60 -24.68
C LYS A 102 7.42 18.06 -24.31
N LYS A 103 6.54 18.74 -23.60
CA LYS A 103 6.70 20.15 -23.23
C LYS A 103 7.36 20.37 -21.87
N GLY A 104 8.14 19.40 -21.38
CA GLY A 104 8.84 19.53 -20.09
C GLY A 104 7.98 19.31 -18.84
N VAL A 105 6.78 18.76 -19.02
CA VAL A 105 5.90 18.37 -17.90
C VAL A 105 6.11 16.90 -17.58
N SER A 106 6.30 16.57 -16.31
CA SER A 106 6.28 15.21 -15.83
C SER A 106 5.26 15.06 -14.69
N ILE A 107 4.49 13.97 -14.74
CA ILE A 107 3.46 13.65 -13.76
C ILE A 107 3.73 12.27 -13.23
N ASN A 108 3.74 12.13 -11.90
CA ASN A 108 3.84 10.86 -11.21
C ASN A 108 2.61 10.70 -10.31
N MET A 109 1.88 9.61 -10.48
CA MET A 109 0.75 9.22 -9.64
C MET A 109 1.06 7.89 -9.00
N ARG A 110 0.80 7.76 -7.70
CA ARG A 110 1.00 6.52 -6.97
C ARG A 110 -0.10 6.32 -5.95
N HIS A 111 -0.72 5.15 -5.99
CA HIS A 111 -1.66 4.67 -4.99
C HIS A 111 -1.04 3.45 -4.31
N ASN A 112 -0.75 3.57 -3.03
CA ASN A 112 -0.30 2.45 -2.21
C ASN A 112 -1.44 2.00 -1.29
N ARG A 113 -1.44 0.71 -0.95
CA ARG A 113 -2.40 0.14 -0.01
C ARG A 113 -1.75 -0.93 0.82
N THR A 114 -1.95 -0.87 2.13
CA THR A 114 -1.56 -1.92 3.05
C THR A 114 -2.80 -2.47 3.76
N LEU A 115 -2.98 -3.77 3.70
CA LEU A 115 -4.00 -4.51 4.44
C LEU A 115 -3.30 -5.38 5.47
N SER A 116 -3.70 -5.25 6.73
CA SER A 116 -3.22 -6.10 7.81
C SER A 116 -4.39 -6.69 8.56
N LYS A 117 -4.40 -8.01 8.75
CA LYS A 117 -5.33 -8.71 9.63
C LYS A 117 -4.53 -9.28 10.79
N GLU A 118 -4.97 -9.00 11.99
CA GLU A 118 -4.39 -9.50 13.23
C GLU A 118 -5.45 -10.28 14.00
N ILE A 119 -5.08 -11.46 14.50
CA ILE A 119 -5.86 -12.28 15.42
C ILE A 119 -5.09 -12.28 16.72
N THR A 120 -5.74 -11.84 17.80
CA THR A 120 -5.15 -11.75 19.14
C THR A 120 -5.34 -13.06 19.91
N ALA A 121 -4.58 -13.27 21.02
CA ALA A 121 -4.64 -14.44 21.85
C ALA A 121 -6.04 -14.79 22.36
N ASN A 122 -6.86 -13.79 22.63
CA ASN A 122 -8.25 -13.94 23.07
C ASN A 122 -9.25 -14.05 21.92
N GLY A 123 -8.82 -14.42 20.72
CA GLY A 123 -9.68 -14.61 19.53
C GLY A 123 -10.23 -13.32 18.91
N GLY A 124 -9.90 -12.16 19.46
CA GLY A 124 -10.27 -10.88 18.87
C GLY A 124 -9.57 -10.67 17.53
N GLN A 125 -10.23 -9.95 16.61
CA GLN A 125 -9.68 -9.67 15.27
C GLN A 125 -9.59 -8.17 15.04
N LYS A 126 -8.48 -7.73 14.44
CA LYS A 126 -8.29 -6.36 13.96
C LYS A 126 -7.94 -6.37 12.48
N ILE A 127 -8.52 -5.47 11.73
CA ILE A 127 -8.20 -5.25 10.32
C ILE A 127 -7.77 -3.80 10.16
N PHE A 128 -6.57 -3.60 9.63
CA PHE A 128 -6.02 -2.30 9.28
C PHE A 128 -6.03 -2.17 7.76
N ASN A 129 -6.52 -1.05 7.26
CA ASN A 129 -6.53 -0.72 5.85
C ASN A 129 -6.00 0.70 5.66
N ASP A 130 -4.73 0.78 5.29
CA ASP A 130 -4.02 2.02 5.08
C ASP A 130 -3.87 2.25 3.57
N GLN A 131 -4.21 3.46 3.13
CA GLN A 131 -4.12 3.86 1.72
C GLN A 131 -3.43 5.20 1.63
N SER A 132 -2.50 5.34 0.69
CA SER A 132 -1.88 6.60 0.35
C SER A 132 -2.00 6.87 -1.15
N TYR A 133 -2.29 8.12 -1.48
CA TYR A 133 -2.39 8.64 -2.83
C TYR A 133 -1.41 9.79 -2.96
N LEU A 134 -0.45 9.65 -3.85
CA LEU A 134 0.53 10.67 -4.15
C LEU A 134 0.36 11.10 -5.60
N LEU A 135 0.34 12.40 -5.81
CA LEU A 135 0.39 13.03 -7.13
C LEU A 135 1.49 14.07 -7.10
N SER A 136 2.44 13.95 -8.00
CA SER A 136 3.50 14.94 -8.21
C SER A 136 3.49 15.37 -9.66
N ALA A 137 3.46 16.67 -9.90
CA ALA A 137 3.57 17.25 -11.23
C ALA A 137 4.72 18.25 -11.24
N ASN A 138 5.65 18.08 -12.18
CA ASN A 138 6.78 18.97 -12.37
C ASN A 138 6.73 19.56 -13.77
N TYR A 139 6.94 20.86 -13.87
CA TYR A 139 7.09 21.58 -15.10
C TYR A 139 8.39 22.35 -15.11
N SER A 140 9.20 22.16 -16.13
CA SER A 140 10.46 22.88 -16.31
C SER A 140 10.36 23.75 -17.56
N HIS A 141 10.49 25.05 -17.37
CA HIS A 141 10.53 26.01 -18.45
C HIS A 141 11.97 26.48 -18.70
N LYS A 142 12.45 26.23 -19.91
CA LYS A 142 13.78 26.70 -20.38
C LYS A 142 13.58 27.87 -21.34
N GLY A 143 14.34 28.94 -21.15
CA GLY A 143 14.40 29.98 -22.16
C GLY A 143 13.88 31.35 -21.79
N GLY A 144 13.88 31.68 -20.53
CA GLY A 144 13.58 33.01 -20.04
C GLY A 144 12.08 33.27 -19.84
N PHE A 145 11.78 33.76 -18.69
CA PHE A 145 10.43 34.07 -18.21
C PHE A 145 10.35 35.57 -17.91
N MET A 146 9.35 36.26 -18.48
CA MET A 146 9.04 37.61 -18.07
C MET A 146 8.15 37.59 -16.86
N ILE A 147 8.54 38.29 -15.80
CA ILE A 147 7.73 38.39 -14.59
C ILE A 147 6.59 39.39 -14.86
N PRO A 148 5.31 38.98 -14.82
CA PRO A 148 4.18 39.85 -15.14
C PRO A 148 3.79 40.72 -13.91
N LEU A 149 4.76 41.47 -13.38
CA LEU A 149 4.53 42.42 -12.31
C LEU A 149 4.71 43.85 -12.82
N PRO A 150 3.80 44.80 -12.52
CA PRO A 150 3.82 46.12 -13.10
C PRO A 150 5.11 46.94 -12.85
N PHE A 151 5.90 46.57 -11.85
CA PHE A 151 7.19 47.19 -11.52
C PHE A 151 8.41 46.43 -12.06
N LEU A 152 8.20 45.25 -12.70
CA LEU A 152 9.24 44.38 -13.24
C LEU A 152 8.97 43.96 -14.71
N GLU A 153 8.17 44.74 -15.44
CA GLU A 153 7.71 44.39 -16.81
C GLU A 153 8.84 44.09 -17.79
N ASN A 154 10.02 44.62 -17.58
CA ASN A 154 11.18 44.40 -18.46
C ASN A 154 12.22 43.42 -17.88
N TYR A 155 11.94 42.82 -16.72
CA TYR A 155 12.90 41.93 -16.12
C TYR A 155 12.71 40.50 -16.66
N LYS A 156 13.64 40.11 -17.53
CA LYS A 156 13.68 38.76 -18.09
C LYS A 156 14.59 37.86 -17.23
N VAL A 157 13.99 36.87 -16.58
CA VAL A 157 14.77 35.83 -15.92
C VAL A 157 15.29 34.86 -16.97
N ASN A 158 16.57 34.85 -17.25
CA ASN A 158 17.18 33.97 -18.24
C ASN A 158 17.42 32.55 -17.75
N ASN A 159 17.17 32.29 -16.47
CA ASN A 159 17.36 30.98 -15.85
C ASN A 159 16.17 30.05 -16.11
N GLN A 160 16.43 28.75 -15.96
CA GLN A 160 15.40 27.74 -15.94
C GLN A 160 14.51 27.93 -14.71
N VAL A 161 13.19 27.91 -14.92
CA VAL A 161 12.20 27.95 -13.84
C VAL A 161 11.55 26.59 -13.73
N ASN A 162 11.49 26.04 -12.52
CA ASN A 162 10.88 24.77 -12.24
C ASN A 162 9.67 24.95 -11.32
N PHE A 163 8.53 24.46 -11.74
CA PHE A 163 7.31 24.43 -10.95
C PHE A 163 7.07 23.00 -10.48
N THR A 164 6.90 22.81 -9.20
CA THR A 164 6.59 21.51 -8.61
C THR A 164 5.30 21.61 -7.83
N PHE A 165 4.37 20.74 -8.15
CA PHE A 165 3.12 20.54 -7.40
C PHE A 165 3.14 19.14 -6.80
N ASN A 166 2.90 19.05 -5.50
CA ASN A 166 2.76 17.78 -4.78
C ASN A 166 1.43 17.76 -4.04
N PHE A 167 0.74 16.64 -4.16
CA PHE A 167 -0.46 16.33 -3.41
C PHE A 167 -0.31 14.96 -2.77
N ASP A 168 -0.53 14.90 -1.46
CA ASP A 168 -0.51 13.68 -0.67
C ASP A 168 -1.83 13.55 0.08
N MET A 169 -2.43 12.36 0.01
CA MET A 169 -3.65 12.03 0.74
C MET A 169 -3.50 10.66 1.35
N ASN A 170 -3.71 10.59 2.66
CA ASN A 170 -3.64 9.36 3.43
C ASN A 170 -5.01 9.05 4.05
N LYS A 171 -5.40 7.77 4.00
CA LYS A 171 -6.62 7.23 4.61
C LYS A 171 -6.28 6.00 5.41
N ASN A 172 -6.57 6.05 6.71
CA ASN A 172 -6.36 4.94 7.62
C ASN A 172 -7.69 4.50 8.21
N ARG A 173 -7.97 3.21 8.17
CA ARG A 173 -9.21 2.64 8.70
C ARG A 173 -8.88 1.40 9.51
N THR A 174 -9.38 1.35 10.74
CA THR A 174 -9.25 0.18 11.61
C THR A 174 -10.63 -0.37 11.94
N LEU A 175 -10.81 -1.64 11.69
CA LEU A 175 -11.98 -2.41 12.08
C LEU A 175 -11.58 -3.39 13.17
N GLN A 176 -12.40 -3.52 14.21
CA GLN A 176 -12.17 -4.45 15.31
C GLN A 176 -13.40 -5.31 15.55
N LYS A 177 -13.16 -6.56 15.89
CA LYS A 177 -14.18 -7.54 16.27
C LYS A 177 -13.72 -8.27 17.52
N ALA A 178 -14.51 -8.24 18.58
CA ALA A 178 -14.30 -9.09 19.73
C ALA A 178 -14.62 -10.55 19.40
N GLN A 179 -14.11 -11.51 20.16
CA GLN A 179 -14.30 -12.95 19.91
C GLN A 179 -15.76 -13.33 19.75
N GLU A 180 -16.63 -12.84 20.62
CA GLU A 180 -18.06 -13.17 20.65
C GLU A 180 -18.94 -12.28 19.75
N ALA A 181 -18.35 -11.24 19.14
CA ALA A 181 -19.10 -10.33 18.32
C ALA A 181 -19.37 -10.93 16.92
N ILE A 182 -20.58 -10.73 16.40
CA ILE A 182 -20.97 -11.18 15.06
C ILE A 182 -20.37 -10.26 13.96
N LYS A 183 -20.22 -8.96 14.25
CA LYS A 183 -19.84 -7.95 13.27
C LYS A 183 -18.59 -7.19 13.69
N PHE A 184 -17.83 -6.72 12.70
CA PHE A 184 -16.75 -5.77 12.91
C PHE A 184 -17.30 -4.38 13.22
N ALA A 185 -16.71 -3.69 14.20
CA ALA A 185 -16.94 -2.29 14.47
C ALA A 185 -15.78 -1.45 13.93
N GLU A 186 -16.08 -0.29 13.37
CA GLU A 186 -15.05 0.67 12.98
C GLU A 186 -14.59 1.42 14.23
N THR A 187 -13.30 1.31 14.56
CA THR A 187 -12.73 1.94 15.75
C THR A 187 -11.96 3.20 15.41
N THR A 188 -11.44 3.29 14.20
CA THR A 188 -10.68 4.46 13.76
C THR A 188 -10.88 4.68 12.27
N TYR A 189 -11.18 5.92 11.91
CA TYR A 189 -11.11 6.44 10.56
C TYR A 189 -10.37 7.77 10.58
N MET A 190 -9.27 7.84 9.84
CA MET A 190 -8.49 9.08 9.69
C MET A 190 -8.27 9.34 8.20
N SER A 191 -8.47 10.58 7.79
CA SER A 191 -8.13 11.05 6.46
C SER A 191 -7.35 12.36 6.60
N SER A 192 -6.20 12.44 5.99
CA SER A 192 -5.37 13.65 5.91
C SER A 192 -4.97 13.92 4.48
N TRP A 193 -4.82 15.18 4.15
CA TRP A 193 -4.31 15.60 2.85
C TRP A 193 -3.39 16.80 3.01
N LEU A 194 -2.40 16.87 2.15
CA LEU A 194 -1.45 17.97 2.05
C LEU A 194 -1.23 18.30 0.58
N SER A 195 -1.25 19.59 0.24
CA SER A 195 -0.78 20.04 -1.06
C SER A 195 0.31 21.09 -0.91
N LEU A 196 1.33 21.02 -1.73
CA LEU A 196 2.47 21.93 -1.72
C LEU A 196 2.79 22.35 -3.16
N ILE A 197 2.95 23.66 -3.35
CA ILE A 197 3.46 24.23 -4.59
C ILE A 197 4.81 24.86 -4.28
N HIS A 198 5.82 24.53 -5.08
CA HIS A 198 7.17 25.08 -4.99
C HIS A 198 7.58 25.61 -6.36
N ILE A 199 8.21 26.78 -6.35
CA ILE A 199 8.69 27.47 -7.56
C ILE A 199 10.20 27.68 -7.47
#